data_9753e7c5d2dee199339701d2d9778115
#
_entry.id   9753e7c5d2dee199339701d2d9778115
#
_cell.length_a   1.000
_cell.length_b   1.000
_cell.length_c   1.000
_cell.angle_alpha   90.00
_cell.angle_beta   90.00
_cell.angle_gamma   90.00
#
_symmetry.space_group_name_H-M   'P 1'
#
loop_
_entity.id
_entity.type
_entity.pdbx_description
1 polymer ?
#
loop_
_entity_poly.entity_id
_entity_poly.type
_entity_poly.pdbx_seq_one_letter_code
_entity_poly.pdbx_strand_id
1 'polypeptide(L)'
;MELKELIISLSSLMSVTGYESHDADRLRELIGEYFDESYTDSIGNRFFVKKCGKKGAPKILVDTHMDEIGMFVTEIKEGGFLTVTNVGGVDTGILQASDVVIYGEKPIFGVVGSTPPHLQKPEDAGKLREIGELLIDTGYKKEELEKLVRVGTPVGFAPKYSTLAGGQIAGKGFDDKSCAACAVEGIRCAGDRLAGDVYLMLSSREETGRIAGGALTGAYGVDPDYAFVADVNLGRTPDTKKNETVEVGGGVSLTLCPVTDKKLTKMTIELAKEKGIKYQLDVTGGGTGTNTPDINLTRAGIPCVDAGIPLKCMHTCAEVIDLADAEALASLVCEFVSSEKIAEVFAR
;
A
#
# COMPACT_ATOMS: atom_id res chain seq x y z
N MET A 1 15.30 -12.30 6.03
CA MET A 1 14.51 -11.33 6.85
C MET A 1 13.18 -11.98 7.14
N GLU A 2 12.69 -11.91 8.37
CA GLU A 2 11.35 -12.39 8.74
C GLU A 2 10.26 -11.45 8.16
N LEU A 3 9.05 -11.98 7.86
CA LEU A 3 7.98 -11.21 7.22
C LEU A 3 7.63 -9.93 8.00
N LYS A 4 7.52 -10.00 9.33
CA LYS A 4 7.28 -8.82 10.18
C LYS A 4 8.34 -7.72 9.98
N GLU A 5 9.61 -8.12 9.92
CA GLU A 5 10.72 -7.18 9.72
C GLU A 5 10.67 -6.56 8.31
N LEU A 6 10.29 -7.35 7.31
CA LEU A 6 10.12 -6.87 5.94
C LEU A 6 8.97 -5.86 5.84
N ILE A 7 7.81 -6.15 6.46
CA ILE A 7 6.67 -5.21 6.54
C ILE A 7 7.13 -3.87 7.15
N ILE A 8 7.77 -3.91 8.31
CA ILE A 8 8.25 -2.69 9.00
C ILE A 8 9.28 -1.94 8.15
N SER A 9 10.19 -2.66 7.51
CA SER A 9 11.24 -2.05 6.68
C SER A 9 10.66 -1.35 5.46
N LEU A 10 9.73 -1.98 4.73
CA LEU A 10 9.06 -1.37 3.58
C LEU A 10 8.18 -0.19 4.02
N SER A 11 7.41 -0.35 5.10
CA SER A 11 6.54 0.72 5.62
C SER A 11 7.32 1.93 6.15
N SER A 12 8.61 1.76 6.47
CA SER A 12 9.50 2.85 6.89
C SER A 12 10.02 3.69 5.73
N LEU A 13 9.93 3.19 4.49
CA LEU A 13 10.35 3.93 3.32
C LEU A 13 9.42 5.13 3.09
N MET A 14 10.01 6.25 2.68
CA MET A 14 9.26 7.41 2.23
C MET A 14 8.72 7.17 0.83
N SER A 15 7.41 7.28 0.69
CA SER A 15 6.75 7.09 -0.59
C SER A 15 5.42 7.85 -0.67
N VAL A 16 5.37 9.07 -0.12
CA VAL A 16 4.22 9.95 -0.33
C VAL A 16 3.90 10.00 -1.82
N THR A 17 2.64 9.80 -2.15
CA THR A 17 2.13 9.71 -3.52
C THR A 17 2.74 10.76 -4.44
N GLY A 18 3.32 10.33 -5.57
CA GLY A 18 4.07 11.15 -6.50
C GLY A 18 5.56 11.34 -6.17
N TYR A 19 6.02 10.81 -5.04
CA TYR A 19 7.43 10.84 -4.60
C TYR A 19 7.99 9.45 -4.27
N GLU A 20 7.39 8.38 -4.80
CA GLU A 20 7.77 6.98 -4.57
C GLU A 20 9.23 6.68 -4.95
N SER A 21 9.82 7.54 -5.77
CA SER A 21 11.22 7.40 -6.18
C SER A 21 12.24 7.79 -5.11
N HIS A 22 11.82 8.44 -4.02
CA HIS A 22 12.74 8.97 -3.01
C HIS A 22 13.65 7.87 -2.42
N ASP A 23 13.09 6.76 -1.97
CA ASP A 23 13.83 5.66 -1.32
C ASP A 23 14.06 4.45 -2.25
N ALA A 24 14.17 4.69 -3.55
CA ALA A 24 14.32 3.67 -4.57
C ALA A 24 15.49 2.71 -4.39
N ASP A 25 16.64 3.25 -4.06
CA ASP A 25 17.85 2.44 -3.88
C ASP A 25 17.73 1.57 -2.63
N ARG A 26 17.17 2.12 -1.55
CA ARG A 26 16.92 1.38 -0.33
C ARG A 26 15.90 0.26 -0.53
N LEU A 27 14.84 0.51 -1.31
CA LEU A 27 13.90 -0.52 -1.71
C LEU A 27 14.61 -1.66 -2.46
N ARG A 28 15.48 -1.32 -3.41
CA ARG A 28 16.27 -2.32 -4.16
C ARG A 28 17.20 -3.11 -3.25
N GLU A 29 17.84 -2.47 -2.29
CA GLU A 29 18.68 -3.14 -1.28
C GLU A 29 17.90 -4.13 -0.43
N LEU A 30 16.64 -3.80 -0.09
CA LEU A 30 15.81 -4.64 0.76
C LEU A 30 15.31 -5.91 0.05
N ILE A 31 14.93 -5.81 -1.22
CA ILE A 31 14.21 -6.91 -1.90
C ILE A 31 14.83 -7.34 -3.24
N GLY A 32 15.76 -6.56 -3.81
CA GLY A 32 16.28 -6.81 -5.16
C GLY A 32 16.98 -8.15 -5.32
N GLU A 33 17.60 -8.69 -4.27
CA GLU A 33 18.31 -9.98 -4.32
C GLU A 33 17.40 -11.19 -4.59
N TYR A 34 16.08 -11.05 -4.38
CA TYR A 34 15.13 -12.13 -4.61
C TYR A 34 14.65 -12.24 -6.06
N PHE A 35 15.00 -11.27 -6.90
CA PHE A 35 14.52 -11.13 -8.28
C PHE A 35 15.68 -11.12 -9.29
N ASP A 36 15.38 -11.50 -10.53
CA ASP A 36 16.37 -11.60 -11.59
C ASP A 36 16.59 -10.26 -12.31
N GLU A 37 15.54 -9.42 -12.37
CA GLU A 37 15.56 -8.11 -13.02
C GLU A 37 14.74 -7.10 -12.19
N SER A 38 15.12 -5.82 -12.28
CA SER A 38 14.30 -4.71 -11.75
C SER A 38 14.41 -3.48 -12.64
N TYR A 39 13.29 -2.77 -12.82
CA TYR A 39 13.24 -1.51 -13.56
C TYR A 39 12.13 -0.60 -13.04
N THR A 40 12.15 0.65 -13.49
CA THR A 40 11.12 1.65 -13.18
C THR A 40 10.58 2.20 -14.49
N ASP A 41 9.27 2.35 -14.61
CA ASP A 41 8.66 3.01 -15.75
C ASP A 41 8.61 4.54 -15.60
N SER A 42 8.09 5.22 -16.62
CA SER A 42 8.04 6.69 -16.65
C SER A 42 7.02 7.31 -15.66
N ILE A 43 6.09 6.51 -15.14
CA ILE A 43 5.09 6.95 -14.16
C ILE A 43 5.61 6.79 -12.73
N GLY A 44 6.61 5.92 -12.52
CA GLY A 44 7.20 5.63 -11.22
C GLY A 44 6.89 4.25 -10.68
N ASN A 45 6.11 3.43 -11.40
CA ASN A 45 5.91 2.03 -11.01
C ASN A 45 7.26 1.30 -10.98
N ARG A 46 7.46 0.47 -9.98
CA ARG A 46 8.67 -0.35 -9.84
C ARG A 46 8.36 -1.78 -10.08
N PHE A 47 9.12 -2.37 -10.96
CA PHE A 47 9.00 -3.77 -11.34
C PHE A 47 10.18 -4.56 -10.82
N PHE A 48 9.85 -5.72 -10.25
CA PHE A 48 10.80 -6.76 -9.88
C PHE A 48 10.34 -8.04 -10.56
N VAL A 49 11.21 -8.62 -11.39
CA VAL A 49 10.84 -9.75 -12.24
C VAL A 49 11.55 -11.02 -11.78
N LYS A 50 10.78 -12.07 -11.57
CA LYS A 50 11.30 -13.42 -11.30
C LYS A 50 10.94 -14.35 -12.45
N LYS A 51 11.96 -14.87 -13.12
CA LYS A 51 11.80 -15.75 -14.29
C LYS A 51 11.61 -17.20 -13.86
N CYS A 52 10.65 -17.89 -14.45
CA CYS A 52 10.45 -19.32 -14.22
C CYS A 52 11.41 -20.21 -15.04
N GLY A 53 12.13 -19.63 -15.99
CA GLY A 53 13.05 -20.36 -16.87
C GLY A 53 12.39 -21.23 -17.94
N LYS A 54 11.06 -21.24 -18.05
CA LYS A 54 10.31 -22.02 -19.05
C LYS A 54 10.07 -21.17 -20.29
N LYS A 55 10.40 -21.70 -21.49
CA LYS A 55 10.15 -21.00 -22.77
C LYS A 55 8.65 -20.91 -23.04
N GLY A 56 8.16 -19.70 -23.31
CA GLY A 56 6.73 -19.45 -23.60
C GLY A 56 5.84 -19.56 -22.38
N ALA A 57 6.41 -19.43 -21.19
CA ALA A 57 5.63 -19.39 -19.94
C ALA A 57 4.73 -18.15 -19.89
N PRO A 58 3.56 -18.23 -19.24
CA PRO A 58 2.69 -17.07 -19.07
C PRO A 58 3.37 -16.00 -18.21
N LYS A 59 2.95 -14.77 -18.40
CA LYS A 59 3.31 -13.64 -17.54
C LYS A 59 2.26 -13.47 -16.45
N ILE A 60 2.69 -13.55 -15.23
CA ILE A 60 1.86 -13.37 -14.03
C ILE A 60 2.17 -11.99 -13.45
N LEU A 61 1.19 -11.10 -13.41
CA LEU A 61 1.33 -9.84 -12.68
C LEU A 61 0.90 -10.03 -11.23
N VAL A 62 1.74 -9.62 -10.29
CA VAL A 62 1.37 -9.43 -8.89
C VAL A 62 1.48 -7.94 -8.63
N ASP A 63 0.37 -7.26 -8.34
CA ASP A 63 0.32 -5.84 -8.07
C ASP A 63 0.03 -5.56 -6.61
N THR A 64 0.77 -4.61 -6.05
CA THR A 64 0.53 -3.94 -4.77
C THR A 64 0.95 -2.50 -4.92
N HIS A 65 0.33 -1.55 -4.24
CA HIS A 65 0.83 -0.18 -4.37
C HIS A 65 1.93 0.15 -3.35
N MET A 66 2.83 1.05 -3.76
CA MET A 66 3.97 1.46 -2.93
C MET A 66 3.79 2.84 -2.33
N ASP A 67 2.93 3.65 -2.93
CA ASP A 67 2.66 4.99 -2.42
C ASP A 67 1.81 4.96 -1.14
N GLU A 68 1.86 6.03 -0.41
CA GLU A 68 1.13 6.24 0.84
C GLU A 68 0.57 7.65 0.90
N ILE A 69 -0.50 7.84 1.64
CA ILE A 69 -1.05 9.14 1.95
C ILE A 69 -0.03 10.05 2.65
N GLY A 70 -0.17 11.34 2.46
CA GLY A 70 0.72 12.31 3.08
C GLY A 70 0.26 13.74 2.84
N MET A 71 1.22 14.65 2.80
CA MET A 71 0.96 16.08 2.65
C MET A 71 2.03 16.74 1.80
N PHE A 72 1.72 17.91 1.23
CA PHE A 72 2.69 18.80 0.60
C PHE A 72 2.72 20.15 1.29
N VAL A 73 3.92 20.68 1.48
CA VAL A 73 4.12 22.04 2.01
C VAL A 73 3.51 23.06 1.06
N THR A 74 2.65 23.93 1.59
CA THR A 74 2.01 25.03 0.83
C THR A 74 2.64 26.38 1.12
N GLU A 75 3.15 26.60 2.34
CA GLU A 75 3.77 27.87 2.74
C GLU A 75 4.74 27.67 3.91
N ILE A 76 5.82 28.47 3.93
CA ILE A 76 6.75 28.61 5.07
C ILE A 76 6.44 29.94 5.75
N LYS A 77 5.85 29.87 6.94
CA LYS A 77 5.39 31.04 7.69
C LYS A 77 6.47 31.65 8.57
N GLU A 78 6.19 32.86 9.04
CA GLU A 78 7.02 33.50 10.07
C GLU A 78 7.13 32.59 11.31
N GLY A 79 8.31 32.59 11.92
CA GLY A 79 8.62 31.69 13.04
C GLY A 79 9.00 30.24 12.63
N GLY A 80 9.08 29.95 11.31
CA GLY A 80 9.52 28.63 10.81
C GLY A 80 8.42 27.57 10.84
N PHE A 81 7.16 27.97 10.90
CA PHE A 81 6.03 27.06 10.78
C PHE A 81 5.73 26.74 9.31
N LEU A 82 5.24 25.52 9.05
CA LEU A 82 4.77 25.09 7.73
C LEU A 82 3.25 24.93 7.73
N THR A 83 2.61 25.33 6.63
CA THR A 83 1.25 24.85 6.28
C THR A 83 1.34 23.82 5.18
N VAL A 84 0.33 22.96 5.11
CA VAL A 84 0.30 21.81 4.19
C VAL A 84 -1.07 21.65 3.55
N THR A 85 -1.11 20.90 2.45
CA THR A 85 -2.32 20.30 1.90
C THR A 85 -2.21 18.79 1.90
N ASN A 86 -3.32 18.06 1.96
CA ASN A 86 -3.31 16.61 1.92
C ASN A 86 -2.98 16.06 0.51
N VAL A 87 -2.41 14.88 0.50
CA VAL A 87 -2.23 13.98 -0.64
C VAL A 87 -2.87 12.66 -0.26
N GLY A 88 -3.87 12.23 -1.02
CA GLY A 88 -4.68 11.08 -0.63
C GLY A 88 -5.67 11.40 0.50
N GLY A 89 -6.21 10.37 1.11
CA GLY A 89 -7.30 10.42 2.07
C GLY A 89 -6.89 10.71 3.52
N VAL A 90 -6.08 11.75 3.76
CA VAL A 90 -5.63 12.11 5.13
C VAL A 90 -6.78 12.65 5.97
N ASP A 91 -7.07 12.03 7.10
CA ASP A 91 -8.03 12.53 8.09
C ASP A 91 -7.41 13.65 8.95
N THR A 92 -7.95 14.86 8.83
CA THR A 92 -7.48 16.02 9.60
C THR A 92 -7.68 15.86 11.10
N GLY A 93 -8.65 15.03 11.52
CA GLY A 93 -8.95 14.76 12.93
C GLY A 93 -7.80 14.10 13.69
N ILE A 94 -6.98 13.31 12.99
CA ILE A 94 -5.85 12.60 13.57
C ILE A 94 -4.52 13.34 13.46
N LEU A 95 -4.46 14.40 12.62
CA LEU A 95 -3.19 15.11 12.38
C LEU A 95 -2.70 15.90 13.58
N GLN A 96 -3.60 16.46 14.38
CA GLN A 96 -3.20 17.27 15.53
C GLN A 96 -2.38 16.44 16.52
N ALA A 97 -1.21 16.96 16.90
CA ALA A 97 -0.20 16.32 17.73
C ALA A 97 0.48 15.09 17.10
N SER A 98 0.31 14.86 15.78
CA SER A 98 1.05 13.82 15.08
C SER A 98 2.49 14.25 14.82
N ASP A 99 3.39 13.27 14.90
CA ASP A 99 4.77 13.38 14.47
C ASP A 99 4.85 13.20 12.95
N VAL A 100 5.60 14.08 12.27
CA VAL A 100 5.76 14.05 10.82
C VAL A 100 7.23 14.21 10.42
N VAL A 101 7.56 13.79 9.20
CA VAL A 101 8.86 14.01 8.59
C VAL A 101 8.65 14.82 7.31
N ILE A 102 9.35 15.94 7.21
CA ILE A 102 9.42 16.81 6.04
C ILE A 102 10.65 16.37 5.22
N TYR A 103 10.42 15.92 3.98
CA TYR A 103 11.46 15.36 3.11
C TYR A 103 12.05 16.43 2.18
N GLY A 104 12.72 17.43 2.78
CA GLY A 104 13.45 18.48 2.06
C GLY A 104 14.84 18.04 1.60
N GLU A 105 15.81 18.96 1.59
CA GLU A 105 17.22 18.65 1.27
C GLU A 105 17.82 17.57 2.23
N LYS A 106 17.22 17.42 3.38
CA LYS A 106 17.39 16.32 4.33
C LYS A 106 16.07 16.09 5.07
N PRO A 107 15.84 14.90 5.63
CA PRO A 107 14.68 14.66 6.48
C PRO A 107 14.70 15.58 7.71
N ILE A 108 13.57 16.25 7.97
CA ILE A 108 13.37 17.16 9.12
C ILE A 108 12.19 16.65 9.91
N PHE A 109 12.38 16.40 11.19
CA PHE A 109 11.28 16.06 12.09
C PHE A 109 10.42 17.29 12.40
N GLY A 110 9.11 17.11 12.43
CA GLY A 110 8.15 18.14 12.79
C GLY A 110 6.98 17.57 13.57
N VAL A 111 6.26 18.46 14.24
CA VAL A 111 5.05 18.13 15.00
C VAL A 111 3.90 18.99 14.51
N VAL A 112 2.76 18.38 14.22
CA VAL A 112 1.55 19.12 13.87
C VAL A 112 0.98 19.77 15.13
N GLY A 113 0.99 21.10 15.13
CA GLY A 113 0.56 21.90 16.29
C GLY A 113 -0.93 21.77 16.57
N SER A 114 -1.29 21.88 17.85
CA SER A 114 -2.67 21.92 18.31
C SER A 114 -2.88 23.11 19.25
N THR A 115 -4.01 23.82 19.09
CA THR A 115 -4.39 24.87 20.02
C THR A 115 -5.10 24.26 21.23
N PRO A 116 -4.59 24.46 22.46
CA PRO A 116 -5.22 23.94 23.66
C PRO A 116 -6.68 24.39 23.78
N PRO A 117 -7.60 23.56 24.33
CA PRO A 117 -9.03 23.87 24.38
C PRO A 117 -9.38 25.21 25.04
N HIS A 118 -8.64 25.61 26.08
CA HIS A 118 -8.87 26.87 26.81
C HIS A 118 -8.44 28.12 26.02
N LEU A 119 -7.71 27.97 24.93
CA LEU A 119 -7.33 29.07 24.02
C LEU A 119 -8.13 29.08 22.73
N GLN A 120 -8.99 28.08 22.51
CA GLN A 120 -9.89 28.04 21.35
C GLN A 120 -11.02 29.05 21.55
N LYS A 121 -11.46 29.65 20.45
CA LYS A 121 -12.65 30.48 20.48
C LYS A 121 -13.87 29.61 20.71
N PRO A 122 -14.91 30.10 21.42
CA PRO A 122 -16.13 29.33 21.68
C PRO A 122 -16.80 28.78 20.41
N GLU A 123 -16.75 29.54 19.31
CA GLU A 123 -17.29 29.16 17.99
C GLU A 123 -16.52 28.02 17.32
N ASP A 124 -15.27 27.75 17.70
CA ASP A 124 -14.40 26.72 17.13
C ASP A 124 -14.36 25.44 17.99
N ALA A 125 -14.97 25.51 19.16
CA ALA A 125 -14.99 24.36 20.07
C ALA A 125 -15.70 23.15 19.44
N GLY A 126 -14.99 22.03 19.36
CA GLY A 126 -15.50 20.79 18.78
C GLY A 126 -15.53 20.72 17.25
N LYS A 127 -15.02 21.75 16.54
CA LYS A 127 -14.85 21.69 15.10
C LYS A 127 -13.48 21.13 14.72
N LEU A 128 -13.45 20.28 13.70
CA LEU A 128 -12.20 19.90 13.04
C LEU A 128 -11.68 21.09 12.25
N ARG A 129 -10.39 21.38 12.35
CA ARG A 129 -9.73 22.37 11.53
C ARG A 129 -9.49 21.82 10.12
N GLU A 130 -9.57 22.68 9.13
CA GLU A 130 -9.11 22.33 7.80
C GLU A 130 -7.59 22.14 7.79
N ILE A 131 -7.09 21.26 6.91
CA ILE A 131 -5.67 20.91 6.87
C ILE A 131 -4.76 22.12 6.66
N GLY A 132 -5.18 23.08 5.83
CA GLY A 132 -4.44 24.33 5.57
C GLY A 132 -4.34 25.29 6.76
N GLU A 133 -5.13 25.05 7.83
CA GLU A 133 -5.08 25.82 9.07
C GLU A 133 -4.15 25.19 10.12
N LEU A 134 -3.72 23.95 9.88
CA LEU A 134 -2.78 23.26 10.76
C LEU A 134 -1.36 23.78 10.50
N LEU A 135 -0.60 23.92 11.58
CA LEU A 135 0.79 24.36 11.52
C LEU A 135 1.70 23.23 11.95
N ILE A 136 2.73 22.97 11.15
CA ILE A 136 3.81 22.05 11.52
C ILE A 136 4.94 22.87 12.12
N ASP A 137 5.32 22.57 13.35
CA ASP A 137 6.46 23.13 14.03
C ASP A 137 7.69 22.23 13.80
N THR A 138 8.76 22.82 13.30
CA THR A 138 10.03 22.13 13.03
C THR A 138 11.16 22.57 13.95
N GLY A 139 10.93 23.58 14.80
CA GLY A 139 11.93 24.20 15.65
C GLY A 139 12.99 25.05 14.91
N TYR A 140 12.94 25.10 13.57
CA TYR A 140 13.83 25.95 12.78
C TYR A 140 13.30 27.39 12.68
N LYS A 141 14.20 28.36 12.46
CA LYS A 141 13.81 29.68 12.02
C LYS A 141 13.49 29.67 10.54
N LYS A 142 12.66 30.61 10.08
CA LYS A 142 12.21 30.70 8.69
C LYS A 142 13.37 30.70 7.69
N GLU A 143 14.37 31.56 7.92
CA GLU A 143 15.51 31.76 7.00
C GLU A 143 16.41 30.50 6.91
N GLU A 144 16.39 29.65 7.93
CA GLU A 144 17.10 28.37 7.94
C GLU A 144 16.26 27.30 7.23
N LEU A 145 14.95 27.31 7.50
CA LEU A 145 14.02 26.33 6.92
C LEU A 145 13.87 26.52 5.41
N GLU A 146 13.81 27.76 4.91
CA GLU A 146 13.74 28.08 3.47
C GLU A 146 14.94 27.57 2.65
N LYS A 147 16.07 27.26 3.31
CA LYS A 147 17.23 26.61 2.66
C LYS A 147 17.06 25.10 2.50
N LEU A 148 16.18 24.51 3.28
CA LEU A 148 16.00 23.05 3.40
C LEU A 148 14.68 22.57 2.82
N VAL A 149 13.66 23.43 2.83
CA VAL A 149 12.27 23.09 2.46
C VAL A 149 11.76 24.11 1.44
N ARG A 150 10.96 23.63 0.48
CA ARG A 150 10.30 24.46 -0.53
C ARG A 150 8.80 24.16 -0.56
N VAL A 151 8.01 25.04 -1.13
CA VAL A 151 6.61 24.74 -1.47
C VAL A 151 6.59 23.49 -2.37
N GLY A 152 5.70 22.55 -2.08
CA GLY A 152 5.63 21.25 -2.75
C GLY A 152 6.53 20.16 -2.13
N THR A 153 7.32 20.47 -1.09
CA THR A 153 8.09 19.43 -0.36
C THR A 153 7.13 18.43 0.28
N PRO A 154 7.34 17.11 0.08
CA PRO A 154 6.49 16.08 0.68
C PRO A 154 6.71 15.98 2.20
N VAL A 155 5.60 15.67 2.89
CA VAL A 155 5.55 15.45 4.33
C VAL A 155 4.79 14.15 4.59
N GLY A 156 5.42 13.21 5.25
CA GLY A 156 4.83 11.93 5.65
C GLY A 156 4.69 11.81 7.16
N PHE A 157 3.91 10.85 7.62
CA PHE A 157 3.89 10.46 9.03
C PHE A 157 5.25 9.91 9.47
N ALA A 158 5.68 10.24 10.68
CA ALA A 158 6.93 9.71 11.21
C ALA A 158 6.83 8.20 11.45
N PRO A 159 7.82 7.40 11.01
CA PRO A 159 7.82 5.96 11.21
C PRO A 159 7.80 5.60 12.71
N LYS A 160 6.74 4.93 13.14
CA LYS A 160 6.61 4.44 14.51
C LYS A 160 5.83 3.13 14.48
N TYR A 161 6.41 2.08 15.04
CA TYR A 161 5.82 0.74 15.02
C TYR A 161 5.75 0.16 16.41
N SER A 162 4.67 -0.57 16.70
CA SER A 162 4.41 -1.19 17.98
C SER A 162 3.87 -2.60 17.81
N THR A 163 4.31 -3.51 18.66
CA THR A 163 3.70 -4.84 18.72
C THR A 163 2.55 -4.80 19.73
N LEU A 164 1.37 -5.24 19.31
CA LEU A 164 0.19 -5.36 20.13
C LEU A 164 0.01 -6.81 20.61
N ALA A 165 -0.90 -7.03 21.55
CA ALA A 165 -1.26 -8.37 21.98
C ALA A 165 -1.93 -9.15 20.83
N GLY A 166 -1.83 -10.50 20.87
CA GLY A 166 -2.52 -11.37 19.91
C GLY A 166 -1.90 -11.44 18.53
N GLY A 167 -0.63 -11.08 18.35
CA GLY A 167 0.06 -11.18 17.06
C GLY A 167 -0.15 -9.98 16.13
N GLN A 168 -0.78 -8.91 16.61
CA GLN A 168 -1.00 -7.70 15.83
C GLN A 168 0.17 -6.73 15.92
N ILE A 169 0.35 -5.93 14.89
CA ILE A 169 1.30 -4.81 14.85
C ILE A 169 0.56 -3.53 14.46
N ALA A 170 1.04 -2.40 14.99
CA ALA A 170 0.55 -1.09 14.66
C ALA A 170 1.67 -0.22 14.11
N GLY A 171 1.36 0.58 13.09
CA GLY A 171 2.32 1.50 12.47
C GLY A 171 1.72 2.27 11.31
N LYS A 172 2.52 3.08 10.64
CA LYS A 172 2.12 3.82 9.45
C LYS A 172 2.41 3.01 8.18
N GLY A 173 1.67 3.26 7.11
CA GLY A 173 2.00 2.82 5.75
C GLY A 173 1.91 1.30 5.56
N PHE A 174 1.09 0.60 6.36
CA PHE A 174 0.74 -0.79 6.09
C PHE A 174 -0.15 -0.90 4.86
N ASP A 175 -0.92 0.11 4.59
CA ASP A 175 -1.57 0.42 3.33
C ASP A 175 -0.54 1.01 2.34
N ASP A 176 -0.08 0.31 1.27
CA ASP A 176 -0.29 -1.11 1.03
C ASP A 176 1.03 -1.89 1.12
N LYS A 177 2.03 -1.33 1.79
CA LYS A 177 3.37 -1.93 1.91
C LYS A 177 3.37 -3.24 2.69
N SER A 178 2.31 -3.52 3.45
CA SER A 178 2.14 -4.82 4.08
C SER A 178 1.83 -5.91 3.06
N CYS A 179 0.95 -5.66 2.08
CA CYS A 179 0.72 -6.58 0.98
C CYS A 179 1.94 -6.68 0.05
N ALA A 180 2.68 -5.57 -0.15
CA ALA A 180 3.96 -5.60 -0.88
C ALA A 180 4.95 -6.57 -0.22
N ALA A 181 5.11 -6.53 1.09
CA ALA A 181 5.95 -7.48 1.82
C ALA A 181 5.46 -8.93 1.68
N CYS A 182 4.15 -9.15 1.74
CA CYS A 182 3.54 -10.46 1.55
C CYS A 182 3.78 -11.00 0.13
N ALA A 183 3.68 -10.13 -0.88
CA ALA A 183 3.95 -10.49 -2.28
C ALA A 183 5.41 -10.89 -2.48
N VAL A 184 6.35 -10.10 -1.95
CA VAL A 184 7.80 -10.43 -1.99
C VAL A 184 8.06 -11.77 -1.32
N GLU A 185 7.54 -12.00 -0.12
CA GLU A 185 7.73 -13.24 0.63
C GLU A 185 7.11 -14.44 -0.09
N GLY A 186 5.90 -14.27 -0.66
CA GLY A 186 5.23 -15.31 -1.43
C GLY A 186 6.02 -15.72 -2.69
N ILE A 187 6.54 -14.76 -3.45
CA ILE A 187 7.37 -15.02 -4.63
C ILE A 187 8.70 -15.68 -4.22
N ARG A 188 9.32 -15.22 -3.14
CA ARG A 188 10.54 -15.81 -2.57
C ARG A 188 10.29 -17.27 -2.16
N CYS A 189 9.17 -17.56 -1.49
CA CYS A 189 8.76 -18.88 -1.06
C CYS A 189 8.50 -19.83 -2.24
N ALA A 190 7.95 -19.33 -3.34
CA ALA A 190 7.73 -20.11 -4.55
C ALA A 190 9.03 -20.66 -5.15
N GLY A 191 10.12 -19.88 -5.11
CA GLY A 191 11.45 -20.31 -5.58
C GLY A 191 11.40 -20.81 -7.03
N ASP A 192 11.87 -22.03 -7.26
CA ASP A 192 11.90 -22.65 -8.58
C ASP A 192 10.53 -23.26 -9.02
N ARG A 193 9.49 -23.18 -8.18
CA ARG A 193 8.16 -23.72 -8.46
C ARG A 193 7.28 -22.82 -9.35
N LEU A 194 7.79 -21.72 -9.84
CA LEU A 194 7.00 -20.76 -10.59
C LEU A 194 6.35 -21.39 -11.85
N ALA A 195 5.05 -21.16 -12.00
CA ALA A 195 4.27 -21.61 -13.15
C ALA A 195 4.41 -20.67 -14.37
N GLY A 196 4.86 -19.45 -14.15
CA GLY A 196 5.10 -18.42 -15.18
C GLY A 196 6.16 -17.41 -14.75
N ASP A 197 6.51 -16.49 -15.65
CA ASP A 197 7.35 -15.35 -15.33
C ASP A 197 6.55 -14.36 -14.48
N VAL A 198 7.00 -14.11 -13.23
CA VAL A 198 6.31 -13.25 -12.29
C VAL A 198 6.85 -11.83 -12.37
N TYR A 199 5.95 -10.88 -12.58
CA TYR A 199 6.20 -9.45 -12.54
C TYR A 199 5.55 -8.91 -11.26
N LEU A 200 6.33 -8.68 -10.22
CA LEU A 200 5.89 -7.90 -9.07
C LEU A 200 5.92 -6.44 -9.47
N MET A 201 4.77 -5.80 -9.50
CA MET A 201 4.61 -4.38 -9.71
C MET A 201 4.29 -3.72 -8.37
N LEU A 202 5.18 -2.87 -7.93
CA LEU A 202 4.93 -1.92 -6.85
C LEU A 202 4.44 -0.64 -7.51
N SER A 203 3.12 -0.55 -7.64
CA SER A 203 2.48 0.52 -8.40
C SER A 203 2.53 1.86 -7.66
N SER A 204 2.49 2.95 -8.43
CA SER A 204 2.54 4.32 -7.94
C SER A 204 1.18 5.00 -8.03
N ARG A 205 0.93 6.00 -7.18
CA ARG A 205 -0.22 6.92 -7.23
C ARG A 205 -1.59 6.25 -7.07
N GLU A 206 -1.70 5.13 -6.39
CA GLU A 206 -2.97 4.50 -6.09
C GLU A 206 -3.84 5.45 -5.25
N GLU A 207 -3.25 6.05 -4.23
CA GLU A 207 -3.87 6.94 -3.23
C GLU A 207 -4.42 8.26 -3.80
N THR A 208 -4.13 8.59 -5.05
CA THR A 208 -4.76 9.72 -5.74
C THR A 208 -6.15 9.40 -6.29
N GLY A 209 -6.60 8.17 -6.11
CA GLY A 209 -7.79 7.66 -6.73
C GLY A 209 -7.62 7.47 -8.26
N ARG A 210 -8.69 7.10 -8.94
CA ARG A 210 -8.70 6.66 -10.35
C ARG A 210 -8.20 7.66 -11.41
N ILE A 211 -7.72 8.82 -11.01
CA ILE A 211 -7.38 9.89 -11.98
C ILE A 211 -5.96 9.75 -12.52
N ALA A 212 -5.05 9.10 -11.77
CA ALA A 212 -3.62 9.13 -12.12
C ALA A 212 -2.83 7.88 -11.69
N GLY A 213 -3.48 6.78 -11.32
CA GLY A 213 -2.84 5.55 -10.84
C GLY A 213 -1.88 4.95 -11.87
N GLY A 214 -0.73 4.48 -11.39
CA GLY A 214 0.29 3.85 -12.24
C GLY A 214 -0.08 2.46 -12.72
N ALA A 215 -1.01 1.79 -12.04
CA ALA A 215 -1.36 0.39 -12.31
C ALA A 215 -1.83 0.14 -13.75
N LEU A 216 -2.64 1.05 -14.33
CA LEU A 216 -3.11 0.95 -15.71
C LEU A 216 -1.94 0.91 -16.71
N THR A 217 -1.00 1.85 -16.58
CA THR A 217 0.14 1.97 -17.50
C THR A 217 1.15 0.86 -17.29
N GLY A 218 1.36 0.46 -16.06
CA GLY A 218 2.25 -0.63 -15.69
C GLY A 218 1.76 -1.97 -16.24
N ALA A 219 0.49 -2.32 -16.01
CA ALA A 219 -0.11 -3.53 -16.58
C ALA A 219 -0.16 -3.50 -18.11
N TYR A 220 -0.38 -2.31 -18.72
CA TYR A 220 -0.29 -2.15 -20.18
C TYR A 220 1.11 -2.48 -20.68
N GLY A 221 2.16 -2.05 -19.98
CA GLY A 221 3.55 -2.29 -20.38
C GLY A 221 3.97 -3.75 -20.25
N VAL A 222 3.57 -4.43 -19.17
CA VAL A 222 3.85 -5.86 -18.94
C VAL A 222 3.07 -6.75 -19.89
N ASP A 223 1.81 -6.42 -20.19
CA ASP A 223 0.86 -7.27 -20.93
C ASP A 223 0.77 -8.68 -20.33
N PRO A 224 0.31 -8.82 -19.09
CA PRO A 224 0.27 -10.10 -18.42
C PRO A 224 -0.91 -10.94 -18.88
N ASP A 225 -0.79 -12.27 -18.75
CA ASP A 225 -1.86 -13.20 -19.06
C ASP A 225 -2.97 -13.17 -18.02
N TYR A 226 -2.59 -12.97 -16.75
CA TYR A 226 -3.50 -12.78 -15.61
C TYR A 226 -2.79 -12.07 -14.46
N ALA A 227 -3.57 -11.55 -13.50
CA ALA A 227 -3.05 -10.76 -12.40
C ALA A 227 -3.61 -11.20 -11.03
N PHE A 228 -2.76 -11.07 -10.03
CA PHE A 228 -3.09 -11.08 -8.61
C PHE A 228 -2.90 -9.67 -8.09
N VAL A 229 -3.99 -9.01 -7.72
CA VAL A 229 -3.96 -7.68 -7.11
C VAL A 229 -4.12 -7.84 -5.62
N ALA A 230 -3.15 -7.37 -4.86
CA ALA A 230 -3.20 -7.39 -3.41
C ALA A 230 -3.27 -5.96 -2.88
N ASP A 231 -4.18 -5.76 -1.92
CA ASP A 231 -4.39 -4.48 -1.26
C ASP A 231 -5.04 -4.73 0.11
N VAL A 232 -5.04 -3.76 0.99
CA VAL A 232 -5.68 -3.92 2.29
C VAL A 232 -7.21 -3.78 2.20
N ASN A 233 -7.93 -4.44 3.11
CA ASN A 233 -9.37 -4.33 3.22
C ASN A 233 -9.77 -3.74 4.58
N LEU A 234 -10.92 -3.06 4.67
CA LEU A 234 -11.41 -2.50 5.93
C LEU A 234 -11.60 -3.58 7.00
N GLY A 235 -10.73 -3.57 7.99
CA GLY A 235 -10.79 -4.45 9.15
C GLY A 235 -11.92 -4.04 10.11
N ARG A 236 -12.67 -5.02 10.61
CA ARG A 236 -13.80 -4.77 11.50
C ARG A 236 -13.39 -4.16 12.82
N THR A 237 -14.12 -3.11 13.21
CA THR A 237 -14.11 -2.47 14.52
C THR A 237 -15.53 -2.43 15.10
N PRO A 238 -15.71 -2.16 16.41
CA PRO A 238 -17.05 -2.15 17.03
C PRO A 238 -18.05 -1.16 16.41
N ASP A 239 -17.56 -0.11 15.76
CA ASP A 239 -18.32 0.97 15.13
C ASP A 239 -18.55 0.77 13.62
N THR A 240 -18.00 -0.30 13.03
CA THR A 240 -18.16 -0.61 11.60
C THR A 240 -19.25 -1.65 11.36
N LYS A 241 -19.86 -1.62 10.17
CA LYS A 241 -20.89 -2.58 9.78
C LYS A 241 -20.27 -3.89 9.27
N LYS A 242 -20.87 -5.00 9.69
CA LYS A 242 -20.39 -6.34 9.35
C LYS A 242 -20.30 -6.62 7.84
N ASN A 243 -21.19 -6.06 7.06
CA ASN A 243 -21.26 -6.27 5.61
C ASN A 243 -20.38 -5.31 4.81
N GLU A 244 -19.64 -4.42 5.47
CA GLU A 244 -18.73 -3.46 4.85
C GLU A 244 -17.27 -3.71 5.29
N THR A 245 -17.04 -4.75 6.10
CA THR A 245 -15.72 -5.01 6.72
C THR A 245 -15.45 -6.50 6.85
N VAL A 246 -14.15 -6.82 6.94
CA VAL A 246 -13.64 -8.18 7.13
C VAL A 246 -13.02 -8.37 8.50
N GLU A 247 -12.96 -9.59 9.01
CA GLU A 247 -12.44 -9.90 10.36
C GLU A 247 -10.90 -9.85 10.37
N VAL A 248 -10.32 -9.06 11.26
CA VAL A 248 -8.87 -9.11 11.54
C VAL A 248 -8.54 -10.42 12.24
N GLY A 249 -7.50 -11.11 11.78
CA GLY A 249 -7.21 -12.50 12.17
C GLY A 249 -8.10 -13.52 11.42
N GLY A 250 -8.90 -13.08 10.44
CA GLY A 250 -9.80 -13.91 9.62
C GLY A 250 -9.12 -14.59 8.43
N GLY A 251 -7.86 -14.31 8.18
CA GLY A 251 -7.13 -14.73 6.98
C GLY A 251 -7.32 -13.78 5.80
N VAL A 252 -6.84 -14.20 4.65
CA VAL A 252 -6.90 -13.41 3.40
C VAL A 252 -8.36 -13.06 3.05
N SER A 253 -8.63 -11.80 2.75
CA SER A 253 -9.87 -11.37 2.13
C SER A 253 -9.80 -11.61 0.63
N LEU A 254 -10.73 -12.37 0.06
CA LEU A 254 -10.87 -12.58 -1.38
C LEU A 254 -12.12 -11.86 -1.87
N THR A 255 -11.96 -10.87 -2.75
CA THR A 255 -13.06 -10.02 -3.20
C THR A 255 -13.82 -10.63 -4.36
N LEU A 256 -15.14 -10.73 -4.18
CA LEU A 256 -16.12 -11.12 -5.20
C LEU A 256 -16.86 -9.88 -5.66
N CYS A 257 -16.55 -9.39 -6.84
CA CYS A 257 -17.17 -8.19 -7.40
C CYS A 257 -17.27 -8.27 -8.95
N PRO A 258 -17.99 -7.35 -9.60
CA PRO A 258 -18.15 -7.36 -11.06
C PRO A 258 -16.85 -7.23 -11.85
N VAL A 259 -15.79 -6.67 -11.27
CA VAL A 259 -14.50 -6.42 -11.97
C VAL A 259 -13.47 -7.51 -11.76
N THR A 260 -13.70 -8.45 -10.83
CA THR A 260 -12.83 -9.63 -10.67
C THR A 260 -13.22 -10.73 -11.66
N ASP A 261 -12.25 -11.50 -12.17
CA ASP A 261 -12.52 -12.66 -13.02
C ASP A 261 -13.11 -13.81 -12.19
N LYS A 262 -14.32 -14.23 -12.51
CA LYS A 262 -15.07 -15.25 -11.76
C LYS A 262 -14.37 -16.61 -11.73
N LYS A 263 -13.73 -17.01 -12.85
CA LYS A 263 -13.06 -18.30 -12.97
C LYS A 263 -11.74 -18.28 -12.19
N LEU A 264 -10.96 -17.23 -12.34
CA LEU A 264 -9.70 -17.05 -11.63
C LEU A 264 -9.93 -16.96 -10.11
N THR A 265 -10.89 -16.15 -9.68
CA THR A 265 -11.26 -16.03 -8.25
C THR A 265 -11.72 -17.37 -7.67
N LYS A 266 -12.57 -18.12 -8.40
CA LYS A 266 -12.99 -19.46 -7.97
C LYS A 266 -11.80 -20.41 -7.83
N MET A 267 -10.89 -20.43 -8.79
CA MET A 267 -9.70 -21.27 -8.75
C MET A 267 -8.78 -20.88 -7.59
N THR A 268 -8.65 -19.59 -7.29
CA THR A 268 -7.87 -19.10 -6.14
C THR A 268 -8.50 -19.51 -4.81
N ILE A 269 -9.83 -19.45 -4.69
CA ILE A 269 -10.56 -19.96 -3.51
C ILE A 269 -10.34 -21.48 -3.33
N GLU A 270 -10.43 -22.26 -4.41
CA GLU A 270 -10.17 -23.69 -4.38
C GLU A 270 -8.73 -23.97 -3.96
N LEU A 271 -7.77 -23.21 -4.48
CA LEU A 271 -6.35 -23.32 -4.10
C LEU A 271 -6.13 -23.01 -2.62
N ALA A 272 -6.74 -21.96 -2.08
CA ALA A 272 -6.67 -21.63 -0.65
C ALA A 272 -7.20 -22.78 0.22
N LYS A 273 -8.33 -23.39 -0.19
CA LYS A 273 -8.92 -24.57 0.49
C LYS A 273 -7.99 -25.77 0.44
N GLU A 274 -7.48 -26.10 -0.75
CA GLU A 274 -6.58 -27.24 -0.96
C GLU A 274 -5.30 -27.15 -0.12
N LYS A 275 -4.81 -25.93 0.08
CA LYS A 275 -3.58 -25.64 0.83
C LYS A 275 -3.82 -25.33 2.30
N GLY A 276 -5.06 -25.32 2.75
CA GLY A 276 -5.42 -25.01 4.15
C GLY A 276 -5.12 -23.57 4.54
N ILE A 277 -5.05 -22.65 3.57
CA ILE A 277 -4.82 -21.23 3.80
C ILE A 277 -6.12 -20.60 4.31
N LYS A 278 -6.06 -19.91 5.43
CA LYS A 278 -7.21 -19.23 6.02
C LYS A 278 -7.62 -18.06 5.14
N TYR A 279 -8.91 -17.97 4.79
CA TYR A 279 -9.46 -16.90 3.98
C TYR A 279 -10.89 -16.57 4.38
N GLN A 280 -11.35 -15.42 3.95
CA GLN A 280 -12.72 -14.94 4.04
C GLN A 280 -13.15 -14.33 2.70
N LEU A 281 -14.45 -14.19 2.49
CA LEU A 281 -14.98 -13.59 1.28
C LEU A 281 -15.49 -12.19 1.58
N ASP A 282 -15.02 -11.24 0.79
CA ASP A 282 -15.58 -9.89 0.70
C ASP A 282 -16.45 -9.78 -0.55
N VAL A 283 -17.68 -9.27 -0.43
CA VAL A 283 -18.61 -9.21 -1.53
C VAL A 283 -19.09 -7.78 -1.73
N THR A 284 -18.73 -7.21 -2.86
CA THR A 284 -19.18 -5.85 -3.23
C THR A 284 -19.89 -5.83 -4.58
N GLY A 285 -20.94 -5.03 -4.69
CA GLY A 285 -21.70 -4.86 -5.94
C GLY A 285 -21.15 -3.82 -6.90
N GLY A 286 -20.05 -3.15 -6.51
CA GLY A 286 -19.39 -2.10 -7.30
C GLY A 286 -17.98 -2.49 -7.76
N GLY A 287 -17.13 -1.51 -7.91
CA GLY A 287 -15.68 -1.71 -8.03
C GLY A 287 -15.05 -1.94 -6.67
N THR A 288 -13.80 -2.36 -6.70
CA THR A 288 -12.94 -2.39 -5.52
C THR A 288 -12.35 -1.00 -5.26
N GLY A 289 -11.88 -0.74 -4.05
CA GLY A 289 -11.04 0.41 -3.74
C GLY A 289 -9.57 0.19 -4.09
N THR A 290 -9.26 -0.75 -4.98
CA THR A 290 -7.92 -1.24 -5.32
C THR A 290 -7.60 -0.98 -6.80
N ASN A 291 -6.40 -1.30 -7.24
CA ASN A 291 -5.97 -1.23 -8.65
C ASN A 291 -6.66 -2.25 -9.58
N THR A 292 -7.46 -3.17 -9.08
CA THR A 292 -8.10 -4.23 -9.87
C THR A 292 -8.87 -3.71 -11.09
N PRO A 293 -9.73 -2.66 -10.99
CA PRO A 293 -10.44 -2.14 -12.15
C PRO A 293 -9.54 -1.61 -13.25
N ASP A 294 -8.44 -0.96 -12.88
CA ASP A 294 -7.51 -0.34 -13.83
C ASP A 294 -6.70 -1.41 -14.58
N ILE A 295 -6.24 -2.43 -13.87
CA ILE A 295 -5.53 -3.56 -14.47
C ILE A 295 -6.47 -4.37 -15.35
N ASN A 296 -7.69 -4.68 -14.87
CA ASN A 296 -8.69 -5.45 -15.61
C ASN A 296 -9.07 -4.79 -16.94
N LEU A 297 -9.16 -3.44 -16.98
CA LEU A 297 -9.60 -2.69 -18.16
C LEU A 297 -8.48 -2.38 -19.15
N THR A 298 -7.24 -2.71 -18.86
CA THR A 298 -6.13 -2.43 -19.78
C THR A 298 -6.03 -3.48 -20.89
N ARG A 299 -5.42 -3.12 -22.03
CA ARG A 299 -5.28 -3.98 -23.22
C ARG A 299 -6.64 -4.49 -23.73
N ALA A 300 -6.77 -5.80 -23.92
CA ALA A 300 -8.01 -6.48 -24.30
C ALA A 300 -8.78 -7.04 -23.08
N GLY A 301 -8.41 -6.60 -21.90
CA GLY A 301 -8.89 -7.12 -20.62
C GLY A 301 -7.92 -8.14 -20.02
N ILE A 302 -7.54 -7.94 -18.77
CA ILE A 302 -6.66 -8.84 -18.02
C ILE A 302 -7.50 -9.51 -16.94
N PRO A 303 -7.57 -10.84 -16.89
CA PRO A 303 -8.23 -11.55 -15.78
C PRO A 303 -7.55 -11.24 -14.45
N CYS A 304 -8.28 -10.72 -13.48
CA CYS A 304 -7.76 -10.34 -12.17
C CYS A 304 -8.46 -11.08 -11.04
N VAL A 305 -7.69 -11.50 -10.05
CA VAL A 305 -8.19 -11.78 -8.69
C VAL A 305 -7.78 -10.63 -7.79
N ASP A 306 -8.65 -10.29 -6.85
CA ASP A 306 -8.45 -9.24 -5.86
C ASP A 306 -8.43 -9.89 -4.48
N ALA A 307 -7.37 -9.63 -3.71
CA ALA A 307 -7.12 -10.25 -2.43
C ALA A 307 -6.42 -9.28 -1.49
N GLY A 308 -6.62 -9.41 -0.19
CA GLY A 308 -5.96 -8.50 0.73
C GLY A 308 -5.97 -8.99 2.17
N ILE A 309 -5.40 -8.15 3.04
CA ILE A 309 -5.41 -8.39 4.48
C ILE A 309 -6.29 -7.35 5.19
N PRO A 310 -7.00 -7.76 6.25
CA PRO A 310 -7.79 -6.83 7.06
C PRO A 310 -6.90 -5.81 7.76
N LEU A 311 -7.20 -4.53 7.59
CA LEU A 311 -6.48 -3.42 8.21
C LEU A 311 -7.45 -2.51 8.95
N LYS A 312 -7.17 -2.20 10.22
CA LYS A 312 -7.90 -1.22 11.03
C LYS A 312 -7.19 0.12 11.01
N CYS A 313 -7.95 1.18 11.21
CA CYS A 313 -7.42 2.55 11.26
C CYS A 313 -6.71 2.96 9.96
N MET A 314 -7.24 2.52 8.80
CA MET A 314 -6.75 2.86 7.48
C MET A 314 -6.57 4.38 7.34
N HIS A 315 -5.54 4.79 6.58
CA HIS A 315 -5.21 6.19 6.33
C HIS A 315 -4.87 7.00 7.59
N THR A 316 -4.23 6.34 8.57
CA THR A 316 -3.75 6.99 9.79
C THR A 316 -2.26 6.72 10.05
N CYS A 317 -1.71 7.41 11.03
CA CYS A 317 -0.33 7.15 11.49
C CYS A 317 -0.19 5.86 12.33
N ALA A 318 -1.30 5.13 12.59
CA ALA A 318 -1.36 3.97 13.47
C ALA A 318 -2.32 2.89 12.96
N GLU A 319 -2.12 2.47 11.73
CA GLU A 319 -2.79 1.33 11.11
C GLU A 319 -2.46 0.03 11.84
N VAL A 320 -3.41 -0.92 11.86
CA VAL A 320 -3.23 -2.17 12.60
C VAL A 320 -3.57 -3.37 11.72
N ILE A 321 -2.64 -4.31 11.62
CA ILE A 321 -2.82 -5.60 10.94
C ILE A 321 -2.52 -6.77 11.89
N ASP A 322 -2.99 -7.96 11.52
CA ASP A 322 -2.63 -9.22 12.15
C ASP A 322 -1.57 -9.95 11.32
N LEU A 323 -0.49 -10.37 11.96
CA LEU A 323 0.61 -11.06 11.26
C LEU A 323 0.20 -12.40 10.67
N ALA A 324 -0.78 -13.09 11.26
CA ALA A 324 -1.29 -14.34 10.70
C ALA A 324 -2.06 -14.12 9.40
N ASP A 325 -2.74 -12.97 9.22
CA ASP A 325 -3.38 -12.61 7.95
C ASP A 325 -2.32 -12.31 6.88
N ALA A 326 -1.24 -11.63 7.25
CA ALA A 326 -0.10 -11.36 6.37
C ALA A 326 0.61 -12.66 5.93
N GLU A 327 0.85 -13.59 6.86
CA GLU A 327 1.42 -14.91 6.56
C GLU A 327 0.50 -15.72 5.63
N ALA A 328 -0.82 -15.63 5.82
CA ALA A 328 -1.80 -16.28 4.95
C ALA A 328 -1.77 -15.71 3.53
N LEU A 329 -1.66 -14.36 3.39
CA LEU A 329 -1.54 -13.72 2.07
C LEU A 329 -0.23 -14.12 1.37
N ALA A 330 0.90 -14.08 2.06
CA ALA A 330 2.18 -14.52 1.52
C ALA A 330 2.12 -15.99 1.03
N SER A 331 1.48 -16.86 1.83
CA SER A 331 1.25 -18.27 1.45
C SER A 331 0.35 -18.38 0.21
N LEU A 332 -0.69 -17.56 0.11
CA LEU A 332 -1.59 -17.58 -1.04
C LEU A 332 -0.89 -17.10 -2.30
N VAL A 333 -0.11 -16.04 -2.23
CA VAL A 333 0.72 -15.57 -3.37
C VAL A 333 1.69 -16.66 -3.80
N CYS A 334 2.39 -17.31 -2.86
CA CYS A 334 3.31 -18.40 -3.14
C CYS A 334 2.65 -19.54 -3.94
N GLU A 335 1.49 -19.99 -3.51
CA GLU A 335 0.77 -21.07 -4.15
C GLU A 335 0.12 -20.64 -5.48
N PHE A 336 -0.34 -19.38 -5.57
CA PHE A 336 -0.92 -18.81 -6.78
C PHE A 336 0.10 -18.73 -7.92
N VAL A 337 1.28 -18.14 -7.67
CA VAL A 337 2.33 -18.02 -8.71
C VAL A 337 2.98 -19.35 -9.06
N SER A 338 2.77 -20.40 -8.24
CA SER A 338 3.26 -21.77 -8.47
C SER A 338 2.21 -22.68 -9.11
N SER A 339 0.98 -22.20 -9.33
CA SER A 339 -0.15 -23.04 -9.77
C SER A 339 -0.11 -23.30 -11.29
N GLU A 340 0.42 -24.43 -11.71
CA GLU A 340 0.36 -24.89 -13.11
C GLU A 340 -1.09 -24.95 -13.62
N LYS A 341 -2.04 -25.37 -12.78
CA LYS A 341 -3.47 -25.45 -13.13
C LYS A 341 -4.04 -24.09 -13.51
N ILE A 342 -3.66 -23.00 -12.80
CA ILE A 342 -4.08 -21.64 -13.14
C ILE A 342 -3.37 -21.20 -14.43
N ALA A 343 -2.06 -21.42 -14.51
CA ALA A 343 -1.25 -21.06 -15.67
C ALA A 343 -1.78 -21.70 -16.96
N GLU A 344 -2.09 -23.00 -16.96
CA GLU A 344 -2.66 -23.70 -18.12
C GLU A 344 -4.01 -23.13 -18.59
N VAL A 345 -4.81 -22.59 -17.67
CA VAL A 345 -6.15 -22.05 -17.97
C VAL A 345 -6.09 -20.64 -18.53
N PHE A 346 -5.13 -19.83 -18.08
CA PHE A 346 -5.06 -18.40 -18.37
C PHE A 346 -3.89 -17.98 -19.27
N ALA A 347 -2.93 -18.85 -19.57
CA ALA A 347 -1.89 -18.58 -20.57
C ALA A 347 -2.52 -18.27 -21.95
N ARG A 348 -2.03 -17.21 -22.62
CA ARG A 348 -2.48 -16.75 -23.94
C ARG A 348 -1.50 -17.12 -25.04
#